data_42cfcd081859f569dc3606a2a7ffc548
#
_entry.id   42cfcd081859f569dc3606a2a7ffc548
#
_cell.length_a   1.000
_cell.length_b   1.000
_cell.length_c   1.000
_cell.angle_alpha   90.00
_cell.angle_beta   90.00
_cell.angle_gamma   90.00
#
_symmetry.space_group_name_H-M   'P 1'
#
loop_
_entity.id
_entity.type
_entity.pdbx_description
1 polymer ?
#
loop_
_entity_poly.entity_id
_entity_poly.type
_entity_poly.pdbx_seq_one_letter_code
_entity_poly.pdbx_strand_id
1 'polypeptide(L)'
;LLTGHQHMATENVCLCGTYTCQPPDKAKRFIRMDVAVEERVSAVSRLMEPGDSENEEAARLLQPLEAEAAVWFDTPVGHLDAPLLPSDHLDMAANGSLIANFFNQVQLEASGAELSVTSLGNIVKGLNRDVTIRDIVSTYVFPNTLKTVRVNRGQLKLALERSAAYFALDEQGALRVSEDFLVPIEQHFNYDYLSGAEVTVDVRRPVGDRVLSIRYGGEELSEERQLTLCLNNYRATGTGGYDVYRTCELVREQPTEIAELIIAYVDRHREIAVDKTKWLHVIY
;
A
#
# COMPACT_ATOMS: atom_id res chain seq x y z
N LEU A 1 -9.35 27.86 -6.22
CA LEU A 1 -8.70 26.85 -5.41
C LEU A 1 -8.04 25.82 -6.33
N LEU A 2 -6.74 25.62 -6.18
CA LEU A 2 -5.98 24.53 -6.80
C LEU A 2 -5.86 23.42 -5.79
N THR A 3 -6.23 22.20 -6.17
CA THR A 3 -6.20 21.01 -5.29
C THR A 3 -5.36 19.89 -5.92
N GLY A 4 -5.11 18.86 -5.16
CA GLY A 4 -4.39 17.66 -5.53
C GLY A 4 -4.83 16.50 -4.62
N HIS A 5 -4.00 15.47 -4.45
CA HIS A 5 -4.15 14.34 -3.54
C HIS A 5 -5.19 13.29 -3.94
N GLN A 6 -6.40 13.67 -4.39
CA GLN A 6 -7.43 12.72 -4.77
C GLN A 6 -7.16 12.00 -6.11
N HIS A 7 -6.16 12.46 -6.87
CA HIS A 7 -5.76 11.92 -8.18
C HIS A 7 -6.85 11.95 -9.25
N MET A 8 -7.95 12.67 -9.01
CA MET A 8 -9.05 12.84 -9.93
C MET A 8 -8.95 14.19 -10.64
N ALA A 9 -9.08 14.18 -11.96
CA ALA A 9 -9.08 15.41 -12.73
C ALA A 9 -10.42 16.17 -12.56
N THR A 10 -10.35 17.47 -12.27
CA THR A 10 -11.51 18.37 -12.27
C THR A 10 -11.20 19.65 -13.01
N GLU A 11 -12.14 20.10 -13.84
CA GLU A 11 -12.11 21.36 -14.58
C GLU A 11 -13.34 22.20 -14.23
N ASN A 12 -13.14 23.51 -14.07
CA ASN A 12 -14.23 24.50 -14.00
C ASN A 12 -15.35 24.14 -12.98
N VAL A 13 -14.99 23.54 -11.85
CA VAL A 13 -15.96 23.18 -10.80
C VAL A 13 -16.09 24.32 -9.82
N CYS A 14 -17.33 24.73 -9.53
CA CYS A 14 -17.62 25.69 -8.47
C CYS A 14 -18.16 24.96 -7.24
N LEU A 15 -17.35 24.92 -6.17
CA LEU A 15 -17.74 24.32 -4.88
C LEU A 15 -17.97 25.44 -3.87
N CYS A 16 -19.20 25.54 -3.34
CA CYS A 16 -19.57 26.56 -2.36
C CYS A 16 -19.15 27.99 -2.77
N GLY A 17 -19.33 28.34 -4.04
CA GLY A 17 -18.96 29.67 -4.59
C GLY A 17 -17.47 29.84 -4.87
N THR A 18 -16.65 28.82 -4.66
CA THR A 18 -15.22 28.85 -4.95
C THR A 18 -14.90 28.05 -6.21
N TYR A 19 -14.28 28.72 -7.18
CA TYR A 19 -13.77 28.07 -8.38
C TYR A 19 -12.65 27.08 -8.01
N THR A 20 -12.78 25.85 -8.46
CA THR A 20 -11.87 24.75 -8.07
C THR A 20 -11.44 23.95 -9.30
N CYS A 21 -10.18 23.61 -9.38
CA CYS A 21 -9.64 22.69 -10.38
C CYS A 21 -8.51 21.85 -9.80
N GLN A 22 -8.33 20.64 -10.37
CA GLN A 22 -7.33 19.66 -9.94
C GLN A 22 -6.80 18.89 -11.16
N PRO A 23 -5.46 18.79 -11.33
CA PRO A 23 -4.88 17.85 -12.30
C PRO A 23 -4.94 16.41 -11.78
N PRO A 24 -4.90 15.40 -12.66
CA PRO A 24 -4.68 14.02 -12.25
C PRO A 24 -3.25 13.80 -11.72
N ASP A 25 -2.97 12.60 -11.28
CA ASP A 25 -1.67 12.19 -10.74
C ASP A 25 -0.60 11.97 -11.83
N LYS A 26 0.66 11.87 -11.39
CA LYS A 26 1.82 11.39 -12.17
C LYS A 26 2.09 12.18 -13.43
N ALA A 27 1.80 13.49 -13.42
CA ALA A 27 2.02 14.39 -14.55
C ALA A 27 1.37 13.94 -15.88
N LYS A 28 0.35 13.06 -15.84
CA LYS A 28 -0.38 12.61 -17.04
C LYS A 28 -1.02 13.75 -17.79
N ARG A 29 -1.48 14.77 -17.06
CA ARG A 29 -2.03 16.03 -17.57
C ARG A 29 -1.66 17.16 -16.64
N PHE A 30 -1.69 18.37 -17.14
CA PHE A 30 -1.55 19.59 -16.34
C PHE A 30 -2.72 20.54 -16.57
N ILE A 31 -2.93 21.47 -15.65
CA ILE A 31 -3.96 22.48 -15.80
C ILE A 31 -3.33 23.77 -16.30
N ARG A 32 -3.85 24.27 -17.41
CA ARG A 32 -3.67 25.67 -17.81
C ARG A 32 -4.85 26.47 -17.30
N MET A 33 -4.57 27.55 -16.55
CA MET A 33 -5.59 28.47 -16.07
C MET A 33 -5.36 29.84 -16.67
N ASP A 34 -6.36 30.35 -17.37
CA ASP A 34 -6.40 31.71 -17.86
C ASP A 34 -7.24 32.55 -16.88
N VAL A 35 -6.62 33.59 -16.29
CA VAL A 35 -7.26 34.46 -15.29
C VAL A 35 -7.32 35.88 -15.82
N ALA A 36 -8.51 36.45 -15.87
CA ALA A 36 -8.72 37.86 -16.16
C ALA A 36 -9.08 38.62 -14.87
N VAL A 37 -8.41 39.75 -14.65
CA VAL A 37 -8.63 40.60 -13.49
C VAL A 37 -9.13 41.95 -14.02
N GLU A 38 -10.44 42.14 -13.94
CA GLU A 38 -11.14 43.37 -14.30
C GLU A 38 -11.88 43.88 -13.05
N GLU A 39 -13.10 44.41 -13.19
CA GLU A 39 -13.95 44.70 -12.01
C GLU A 39 -14.29 43.45 -11.20
N ARG A 40 -14.28 42.30 -11.86
CA ARG A 40 -14.42 40.97 -11.22
C ARG A 40 -13.32 40.04 -11.75
N VAL A 41 -12.83 39.19 -10.90
CA VAL A 41 -11.89 38.13 -11.27
C VAL A 41 -12.69 37.01 -11.94
N SER A 42 -12.28 36.63 -13.15
CA SER A 42 -12.78 35.46 -13.86
C SER A 42 -11.64 34.49 -14.14
N ALA A 43 -11.90 33.19 -14.06
CA ALA A 43 -10.92 32.17 -14.35
C ALA A 43 -11.54 31.03 -15.17
N VAL A 44 -10.78 30.52 -16.12
CA VAL A 44 -11.13 29.31 -16.89
C VAL A 44 -9.95 28.38 -16.88
N SER A 45 -10.17 27.13 -16.51
CA SER A 45 -9.14 26.08 -16.52
C SER A 45 -9.37 25.08 -17.65
N ARG A 46 -8.30 24.50 -18.15
CA ARG A 46 -8.30 23.42 -19.14
C ARG A 46 -7.27 22.37 -18.75
N LEU A 47 -7.67 21.12 -18.83
CA LEU A 47 -6.74 20.00 -18.77
C LEU A 47 -5.98 19.88 -20.09
N MET A 48 -4.67 19.95 -20.00
CA MET A 48 -3.77 19.88 -21.15
C MET A 48 -2.98 18.58 -21.11
N GLU A 49 -2.80 17.96 -22.26
CA GLU A 49 -1.86 16.85 -22.42
C GLU A 49 -0.43 17.41 -22.49
N PRO A 50 0.56 16.77 -21.83
CA PRO A 50 1.97 17.09 -22.07
C PRO A 50 2.31 16.86 -23.55
N GLY A 51 3.09 17.76 -24.13
CA GLY A 51 3.63 17.52 -25.49
C GLY A 51 4.69 16.41 -25.48
N ASP A 52 4.94 15.87 -26.67
CA ASP A 52 5.97 14.83 -26.87
C ASP A 52 7.40 15.41 -26.90
N SER A 53 7.57 16.72 -26.88
CA SER A 53 8.86 17.40 -26.92
C SER A 53 9.40 17.66 -25.53
N GLU A 54 10.63 17.24 -25.30
CA GLU A 54 11.40 17.57 -24.11
C GLU A 54 11.95 19.00 -24.19
N ASN A 55 12.01 19.69 -23.06
CA ASN A 55 12.72 20.95 -22.95
C ASN A 55 14.23 20.67 -22.81
N GLU A 56 14.99 20.89 -23.88
CA GLU A 56 16.43 20.57 -23.96
C GLU A 56 17.27 21.25 -22.85
N GLU A 57 16.90 22.48 -22.45
CA GLU A 57 17.64 23.21 -21.41
C GLU A 57 17.37 22.57 -20.04
N ALA A 58 16.11 22.23 -19.73
CA ALA A 58 15.75 21.55 -18.50
C ALA A 58 16.38 20.17 -18.42
N ALA A 59 16.34 19.39 -19.50
CA ALA A 59 16.98 18.09 -19.59
C ALA A 59 18.50 18.19 -19.34
N ARG A 60 19.18 19.13 -19.96
CA ARG A 60 20.62 19.35 -19.77
C ARG A 60 20.96 19.72 -18.32
N LEU A 61 20.12 20.52 -17.66
CA LEU A 61 20.32 20.91 -16.25
C LEU A 61 20.10 19.73 -15.29
N LEU A 62 19.16 18.84 -15.60
CA LEU A 62 18.82 17.68 -14.78
C LEU A 62 19.73 16.47 -15.00
N GLN A 63 20.28 16.33 -16.20
CA GLN A 63 21.11 15.18 -16.60
C GLN A 63 22.19 14.76 -15.59
N PRO A 64 23.01 15.66 -15.01
CA PRO A 64 24.01 15.25 -14.03
C PRO A 64 23.39 14.63 -12.77
N LEU A 65 22.29 15.23 -12.28
CA LEU A 65 21.57 14.74 -11.11
C LEU A 65 20.91 13.38 -11.39
N GLU A 66 20.29 13.23 -12.57
CA GLU A 66 19.68 11.97 -12.99
C GLU A 66 20.73 10.86 -13.16
N ALA A 67 21.90 11.18 -13.71
CA ALA A 67 23.00 10.22 -13.83
C ALA A 67 23.53 9.77 -12.46
N GLU A 68 23.71 10.67 -11.51
CA GLU A 68 24.11 10.36 -10.14
C GLU A 68 23.03 9.52 -9.42
N ALA A 69 21.77 9.93 -9.53
CA ALA A 69 20.65 9.20 -8.97
C ALA A 69 20.52 7.78 -9.57
N ALA A 70 20.71 7.63 -10.87
CA ALA A 70 20.65 6.32 -11.52
C ALA A 70 21.71 5.36 -10.96
N VAL A 71 22.96 5.82 -10.77
CA VAL A 71 24.02 5.01 -10.16
C VAL A 71 23.60 4.54 -8.75
N TRP A 72 23.05 5.42 -7.94
CA TRP A 72 22.57 5.05 -6.60
C TRP A 72 21.40 4.08 -6.64
N PHE A 73 20.40 4.35 -7.48
CA PHE A 73 19.21 3.52 -7.61
C PHE A 73 19.54 2.11 -8.12
N ASP A 74 20.48 1.98 -9.04
CA ASP A 74 20.85 0.71 -9.67
C ASP A 74 21.93 -0.06 -8.89
N THR A 75 22.35 0.47 -7.72
CA THR A 75 23.29 -0.23 -6.83
C THR A 75 22.62 -1.47 -6.23
N PRO A 76 23.21 -2.66 -6.43
CA PRO A 76 22.74 -3.88 -5.76
C PRO A 76 23.02 -3.80 -4.26
N VAL A 77 21.99 -4.09 -3.45
CA VAL A 77 22.09 -4.03 -1.98
C VAL A 77 22.06 -5.41 -1.32
N GLY A 78 21.62 -6.47 -2.04
CA GLY A 78 21.62 -7.84 -1.53
C GLY A 78 20.97 -8.82 -2.51
N HIS A 79 20.75 -10.04 -2.06
CA HIS A 79 20.37 -11.17 -2.89
C HIS A 79 19.21 -11.95 -2.24
N LEU A 80 18.16 -12.22 -3.02
CA LEU A 80 17.04 -13.06 -2.62
C LEU A 80 17.24 -14.49 -3.12
N ASP A 81 16.74 -15.48 -2.40
CA ASP A 81 16.74 -16.89 -2.80
C ASP A 81 15.98 -17.11 -4.12
N ALA A 82 14.99 -16.26 -4.43
CA ALA A 82 14.28 -16.22 -5.72
C ALA A 82 13.76 -14.80 -5.99
N PRO A 83 13.52 -14.42 -7.27
CA PRO A 83 12.88 -13.15 -7.56
C PRO A 83 11.44 -13.14 -7.02
N LEU A 84 11.00 -12.01 -6.49
CA LEU A 84 9.64 -11.80 -6.00
C LEU A 84 8.82 -11.12 -7.08
N LEU A 85 8.13 -11.90 -7.91
CA LEU A 85 7.33 -11.40 -9.01
C LEU A 85 5.87 -11.27 -8.59
N PRO A 86 5.19 -10.17 -8.96
CA PRO A 86 3.76 -10.03 -8.71
C PRO A 86 2.95 -10.92 -9.66
N SER A 87 1.83 -11.44 -9.17
CA SER A 87 0.70 -11.89 -9.99
C SER A 87 -0.41 -10.83 -9.94
N ASP A 88 -1.61 -11.15 -10.41
CA ASP A 88 -2.72 -10.22 -10.25
C ASP A 88 -3.10 -10.05 -8.76
N HIS A 89 -3.76 -8.94 -8.44
CA HIS A 89 -4.07 -8.58 -7.06
C HIS A 89 -4.98 -9.58 -6.35
N LEU A 90 -5.94 -10.17 -7.08
CA LEU A 90 -6.85 -11.16 -6.51
C LEU A 90 -6.10 -12.45 -6.16
N ASP A 91 -5.22 -12.91 -7.06
CA ASP A 91 -4.38 -14.08 -6.82
C ASP A 91 -3.45 -13.86 -5.63
N MET A 92 -2.75 -12.73 -5.59
CA MET A 92 -1.88 -12.39 -4.44
C MET A 92 -2.67 -12.35 -3.12
N ALA A 93 -3.87 -11.78 -3.12
CA ALA A 93 -4.70 -11.69 -1.92
C ALA A 93 -5.23 -13.07 -1.47
N ALA A 94 -5.67 -13.93 -2.38
CA ALA A 94 -6.27 -15.22 -2.06
C ALA A 94 -5.24 -16.32 -1.80
N ASN A 95 -4.12 -16.30 -2.53
CA ASN A 95 -3.11 -17.36 -2.51
C ASN A 95 -1.83 -17.00 -1.76
N GLY A 96 -1.68 -15.73 -1.36
CA GLY A 96 -0.51 -15.18 -0.69
C GLY A 96 0.44 -14.49 -1.65
N SER A 97 1.22 -13.55 -1.12
CA SER A 97 2.21 -12.76 -1.86
C SER A 97 3.56 -12.85 -1.16
N LEU A 98 4.57 -13.38 -1.84
CA LEU A 98 5.94 -13.39 -1.33
C LEU A 98 6.49 -11.97 -1.15
N ILE A 99 6.04 -11.01 -1.96
CA ILE A 99 6.39 -9.59 -1.80
C ILE A 99 5.87 -9.06 -0.46
N ALA A 100 4.59 -9.33 -0.14
CA ALA A 100 4.00 -8.93 1.13
C ALA A 100 4.64 -9.66 2.32
N ASN A 101 4.92 -10.95 2.18
CA ASN A 101 5.63 -11.73 3.20
C ASN A 101 7.02 -11.14 3.46
N PHE A 102 7.76 -10.77 2.42
CA PHE A 102 9.06 -10.13 2.55
C PHE A 102 8.97 -8.78 3.29
N PHE A 103 8.01 -7.93 2.91
CA PHE A 103 7.82 -6.65 3.62
C PHE A 103 7.43 -6.87 5.09
N ASN A 104 6.55 -7.82 5.37
CA ASN A 104 6.20 -8.19 6.74
C ASN A 104 7.40 -8.74 7.51
N GLN A 105 8.26 -9.56 6.89
CA GLN A 105 9.49 -10.08 7.49
C GLN A 105 10.42 -8.95 7.93
N VAL A 106 10.60 -7.93 7.08
CA VAL A 106 11.38 -6.73 7.41
C VAL A 106 10.74 -5.94 8.56
N GLN A 107 9.43 -5.73 8.51
CA GLN A 107 8.70 -5.00 9.55
C GLN A 107 8.75 -5.71 10.90
N LEU A 108 8.63 -7.04 10.91
CA LEU A 108 8.75 -7.86 12.14
C LEU A 108 10.13 -7.73 12.76
N GLU A 109 11.21 -7.82 11.96
CA GLU A 109 12.57 -7.65 12.48
C GLU A 109 12.81 -6.24 13.00
N ALA A 110 12.37 -5.22 12.26
CA ALA A 110 12.56 -3.81 12.63
C ALA A 110 11.80 -3.42 13.90
N SER A 111 10.61 -3.97 14.12
CA SER A 111 9.73 -3.63 15.25
C SER A 111 9.91 -4.54 16.46
N GLY A 112 10.27 -5.81 16.25
CA GLY A 112 10.20 -6.86 17.25
C GLY A 112 8.76 -7.26 17.62
N ALA A 113 7.77 -6.90 16.80
CA ALA A 113 6.37 -7.26 17.02
C ALA A 113 6.12 -8.75 16.74
N GLU A 114 5.00 -9.26 17.27
CA GLU A 114 4.58 -10.66 17.07
C GLU A 114 3.84 -10.84 15.74
N LEU A 115 3.14 -9.81 15.27
CA LEU A 115 2.37 -9.77 14.03
C LEU A 115 2.78 -8.58 13.17
N SER A 116 2.62 -8.71 11.86
CA SER A 116 2.82 -7.61 10.91
C SER A 116 1.72 -7.57 9.87
N VAL A 117 1.29 -6.38 9.49
CA VAL A 117 0.46 -6.17 8.30
C VAL A 117 1.13 -5.18 7.37
N THR A 118 1.05 -5.48 6.08
CA THR A 118 1.47 -4.59 5.00
C THR A 118 0.43 -4.57 3.90
N SER A 119 0.44 -3.53 3.07
CA SER A 119 -0.36 -3.45 1.86
C SER A 119 0.53 -3.23 0.64
N LEU A 120 0.04 -3.64 -0.52
CA LEU A 120 0.73 -3.44 -1.80
C LEU A 120 0.04 -2.31 -2.58
N GLY A 121 0.81 -1.57 -3.36
CA GLY A 121 0.25 -0.51 -4.22
C GLY A 121 -0.61 -1.07 -5.36
N ASN A 122 -1.40 -0.22 -6.01
CA ASN A 122 -2.18 -0.62 -7.20
C ASN A 122 -1.29 -1.10 -8.36
N ILE A 123 -0.02 -0.70 -8.38
CA ILE A 123 0.99 -1.20 -9.31
C ILE A 123 2.12 -1.78 -8.49
N VAL A 124 2.35 -3.07 -8.63
CA VAL A 124 3.42 -3.80 -7.96
C VAL A 124 4.47 -4.20 -8.98
N LYS A 125 5.72 -3.77 -8.79
CA LYS A 125 6.82 -4.07 -9.73
C LYS A 125 7.53 -5.39 -9.40
N GLY A 126 7.59 -5.74 -8.11
CA GLY A 126 8.35 -6.87 -7.61
C GLY A 126 9.82 -6.55 -7.39
N LEU A 127 10.59 -7.56 -6.98
CA LEU A 127 12.03 -7.44 -6.72
C LEU A 127 12.78 -8.52 -7.51
N ASN A 128 13.88 -8.12 -8.13
CA ASN A 128 14.78 -9.05 -8.78
C ASN A 128 15.55 -9.90 -7.76
N ARG A 129 16.21 -10.95 -8.21
CA ARG A 129 17.06 -11.77 -7.36
C ARG A 129 18.22 -10.96 -6.78
N ASP A 130 18.90 -10.21 -7.63
CA ASP A 130 19.88 -9.19 -7.22
C ASP A 130 19.11 -7.88 -6.98
N VAL A 131 18.81 -7.62 -5.72
CA VAL A 131 17.95 -6.51 -5.33
C VAL A 131 18.69 -5.19 -5.42
N THR A 132 18.13 -4.25 -6.16
CA THR A 132 18.60 -2.86 -6.22
C THR A 132 17.73 -1.94 -5.36
N ILE A 133 18.26 -0.76 -5.05
CA ILE A 133 17.45 0.28 -4.37
C ILE A 133 16.24 0.64 -5.22
N ARG A 134 16.38 0.68 -6.55
CA ARG A 134 15.29 0.92 -7.51
C ARG A 134 14.17 -0.11 -7.37
N ASP A 135 14.50 -1.39 -7.27
CA ASP A 135 13.51 -2.46 -7.06
C ASP A 135 12.68 -2.19 -5.80
N ILE A 136 13.36 -1.83 -4.70
CA ILE A 136 12.71 -1.56 -3.42
C ILE A 136 11.77 -0.37 -3.52
N VAL A 137 12.26 0.82 -3.94
CA VAL A 137 11.45 2.04 -3.93
C VAL A 137 10.35 2.07 -4.99
N SER A 138 10.50 1.29 -6.07
CA SER A 138 9.46 1.15 -7.08
C SER A 138 8.39 0.12 -6.72
N THR A 139 8.66 -0.76 -5.76
CA THR A 139 7.71 -1.78 -5.27
C THR A 139 7.04 -1.33 -3.98
N TYR A 140 7.80 -0.74 -3.03
CA TYR A 140 7.24 -0.07 -1.85
C TYR A 140 7.21 1.44 -2.08
N VAL A 141 6.11 1.94 -2.63
CA VAL A 141 5.99 3.31 -3.15
C VAL A 141 5.48 4.34 -2.13
N PHE A 142 5.17 3.92 -0.91
CA PHE A 142 4.54 4.77 0.09
C PHE A 142 5.58 5.38 1.04
N PRO A 143 5.55 6.70 1.32
CA PRO A 143 6.40 7.34 2.33
C PRO A 143 5.84 7.08 3.74
N ASN A 144 5.65 5.81 4.09
CA ASN A 144 5.08 5.41 5.36
C ASN A 144 6.18 5.09 6.37
N THR A 145 5.91 5.42 7.62
CA THR A 145 6.69 5.01 8.80
C THR A 145 6.03 3.84 9.50
N LEU A 146 6.73 3.18 10.43
CA LEU A 146 6.25 1.99 11.12
C LEU A 146 5.74 2.32 12.52
N LYS A 147 4.56 1.80 12.87
CA LYS A 147 4.00 1.83 14.23
C LYS A 147 3.78 0.42 14.74
N THR A 148 3.91 0.24 16.04
CA THR A 148 3.54 -1.00 16.73
C THR A 148 2.42 -0.69 17.70
N VAL A 149 1.32 -1.44 17.60
CA VAL A 149 0.16 -1.32 18.46
C VAL A 149 -0.10 -2.64 19.20
N ARG A 150 -0.86 -2.59 20.28
CA ARG A 150 -1.33 -3.77 21.00
C ARG A 150 -2.74 -4.10 20.54
N VAL A 151 -2.96 -5.37 20.16
CA VAL A 151 -4.24 -5.85 19.67
C VAL A 151 -4.69 -7.08 20.45
N ASN A 152 -5.97 -7.18 20.74
CA ASN A 152 -6.62 -8.42 21.18
C ASN A 152 -7.26 -9.15 19.98
N ARG A 153 -7.77 -10.37 20.23
CA ARG A 153 -8.43 -11.17 19.19
C ARG A 153 -9.59 -10.46 18.51
N GLY A 154 -10.44 -9.77 19.28
CA GLY A 154 -11.60 -9.04 18.74
C GLY A 154 -11.18 -7.91 17.82
N GLN A 155 -10.19 -7.10 18.21
CA GLN A 155 -9.63 -6.03 17.37
C GLN A 155 -8.98 -6.56 16.10
N LEU A 156 -8.19 -7.63 16.24
CA LEU A 156 -7.56 -8.28 15.08
C LEU A 156 -8.62 -8.86 14.13
N LYS A 157 -9.67 -9.51 14.67
CA LYS A 157 -10.79 -10.02 13.86
C LYS A 157 -11.46 -8.91 13.05
N LEU A 158 -11.76 -7.76 13.67
CA LEU A 158 -12.38 -6.63 12.97
C LEU A 158 -11.51 -6.11 11.80
N ALA A 159 -10.20 -6.02 12.00
CA ALA A 159 -9.28 -5.63 10.93
C ALA A 159 -9.25 -6.68 9.80
N LEU A 160 -9.24 -7.97 10.15
CA LEU A 160 -9.26 -9.07 9.18
C LEU A 160 -10.59 -9.16 8.42
N GLU A 161 -11.72 -8.84 9.06
CA GLU A 161 -13.01 -8.73 8.38
C GLU A 161 -13.02 -7.61 7.34
N ARG A 162 -12.31 -6.49 7.61
CA ARG A 162 -12.11 -5.42 6.61
C ARG A 162 -11.28 -5.93 5.43
N SER A 163 -10.20 -6.68 5.67
CA SER A 163 -9.42 -7.32 4.60
C SER A 163 -10.27 -8.36 3.86
N ALA A 164 -11.04 -9.19 4.55
CA ALA A 164 -11.90 -10.20 3.94
C ALA A 164 -13.03 -9.61 3.09
N ALA A 165 -13.45 -8.35 3.33
CA ALA A 165 -14.40 -7.63 2.49
C ALA A 165 -13.87 -7.32 1.08
N TYR A 166 -12.56 -7.47 0.84
CA TYR A 166 -11.93 -7.38 -0.47
C TYR A 166 -12.45 -8.42 -1.46
N PHE A 167 -12.84 -9.59 -0.97
CA PHE A 167 -13.32 -10.69 -1.77
C PHE A 167 -14.83 -10.60 -2.00
N ALA A 168 -15.27 -11.00 -3.19
CA ALA A 168 -16.65 -11.23 -3.53
C ALA A 168 -16.76 -12.49 -4.40
N LEU A 169 -17.95 -13.02 -4.56
CA LEU A 169 -18.25 -14.09 -5.51
C LEU A 169 -19.03 -13.52 -6.70
N ASP A 170 -18.75 -14.03 -7.88
CA ASP A 170 -19.59 -13.77 -9.05
C ASP A 170 -20.83 -14.68 -9.06
N GLU A 171 -21.65 -14.56 -10.10
CA GLU A 171 -22.87 -15.37 -10.28
C GLU A 171 -22.61 -16.87 -10.43
N GLN A 172 -21.40 -17.27 -10.82
CA GLN A 172 -20.95 -18.64 -10.97
C GLN A 172 -20.26 -19.18 -9.71
N GLY A 173 -20.09 -18.32 -8.66
CA GLY A 173 -19.41 -18.65 -7.43
C GLY A 173 -17.89 -18.55 -7.51
N ALA A 174 -17.34 -17.96 -8.58
CA ALA A 174 -15.90 -17.71 -8.68
C ALA A 174 -15.51 -16.47 -7.91
N LEU A 175 -14.28 -16.50 -7.35
CA LEU A 175 -13.73 -15.41 -6.56
C LEU A 175 -13.44 -14.20 -7.45
N ARG A 176 -13.84 -13.01 -6.98
CA ARG A 176 -13.52 -11.72 -7.60
C ARG A 176 -13.21 -10.66 -6.55
N VAL A 177 -12.66 -9.52 -6.98
CA VAL A 177 -12.51 -8.35 -6.10
C VAL A 177 -13.87 -7.70 -5.91
N SER A 178 -14.16 -7.27 -4.68
CA SER A 178 -15.37 -6.51 -4.35
C SER A 178 -15.37 -5.14 -5.01
N GLU A 179 -16.54 -4.69 -5.47
CA GLU A 179 -16.71 -3.36 -6.08
C GLU A 179 -16.34 -2.21 -5.14
N ASP A 180 -16.48 -2.39 -3.83
CA ASP A 180 -16.08 -1.41 -2.82
C ASP A 180 -14.58 -1.06 -2.87
N PHE A 181 -13.78 -1.94 -3.47
CA PHE A 181 -12.34 -1.72 -3.68
C PHE A 181 -11.98 -1.31 -5.11
N LEU A 182 -12.95 -1.22 -6.01
CA LEU A 182 -12.72 -0.87 -7.42
C LEU A 182 -13.38 0.46 -7.81
N VAL A 183 -14.44 0.86 -7.14
CA VAL A 183 -15.25 2.04 -7.49
C VAL A 183 -15.24 3.04 -6.33
N PRO A 184 -15.07 4.36 -6.56
CA PRO A 184 -14.89 5.03 -7.86
C PRO A 184 -13.46 4.93 -8.45
N ILE A 185 -12.50 4.43 -7.69
CA ILE A 185 -11.11 4.18 -8.09
C ILE A 185 -10.62 2.87 -7.50
N GLU A 186 -9.70 2.21 -8.18
CA GLU A 186 -9.05 1.00 -7.66
C GLU A 186 -8.27 1.28 -6.38
N GLN A 187 -8.49 0.48 -5.36
CA GLN A 187 -7.93 0.63 -4.02
C GLN A 187 -7.33 -0.70 -3.49
N HIS A 188 -6.57 -1.40 -4.33
CA HIS A 188 -5.89 -2.64 -3.91
C HIS A 188 -4.98 -2.40 -2.70
N PHE A 189 -4.44 -1.19 -2.56
CA PHE A 189 -3.65 -0.75 -1.39
C PHE A 189 -4.45 -0.73 -0.07
N ASN A 190 -5.75 -0.89 -0.11
CA ASN A 190 -6.60 -1.03 1.08
C ASN A 190 -6.83 -2.49 1.51
N TYR A 191 -6.16 -3.45 0.88
CA TYR A 191 -6.08 -4.82 1.34
C TYR A 191 -4.78 -5.04 2.13
N ASP A 192 -4.91 -5.56 3.36
CA ASP A 192 -3.77 -5.83 4.23
C ASP A 192 -3.42 -7.32 4.25
N TYR A 193 -2.14 -7.61 4.01
CA TYR A 193 -1.53 -8.94 4.12
C TYR A 193 -0.97 -9.11 5.53
N LEU A 194 -1.49 -10.08 6.28
CA LEU A 194 -1.03 -10.41 7.63
C LEU A 194 0.12 -11.43 7.56
N SER A 195 1.09 -11.31 8.46
CA SER A 195 2.07 -12.36 8.81
C SER A 195 2.17 -12.53 10.32
N GLY A 196 2.51 -13.75 10.76
CA GLY A 196 2.67 -14.11 12.17
C GLY A 196 1.48 -14.86 12.77
N ALA A 197 0.31 -14.89 12.11
CA ALA A 197 -0.82 -15.72 12.49
C ALA A 197 -1.51 -16.32 11.27
N GLU A 198 -1.96 -17.56 11.37
CA GLU A 198 -2.77 -18.20 10.33
C GLU A 198 -4.23 -17.81 10.47
N VAL A 199 -4.84 -17.42 9.34
CA VAL A 199 -6.23 -16.95 9.29
C VAL A 199 -7.02 -17.76 8.27
N THR A 200 -8.24 -18.17 8.65
CA THR A 200 -9.18 -18.80 7.72
C THR A 200 -10.39 -17.89 7.53
N VAL A 201 -10.70 -17.58 6.28
CA VAL A 201 -11.88 -16.81 5.90
C VAL A 201 -12.79 -17.61 4.96
N ASP A 202 -14.09 -17.45 5.11
CA ASP A 202 -15.10 -18.03 4.22
C ASP A 202 -15.89 -16.91 3.51
N VAL A 203 -15.61 -16.73 2.22
CA VAL A 203 -16.20 -15.64 1.41
C VAL A 203 -17.71 -15.86 1.14
N ARG A 204 -18.23 -17.08 1.28
CA ARG A 204 -19.66 -17.40 1.16
C ARG A 204 -20.50 -16.80 2.28
N ARG A 205 -19.85 -16.44 3.40
CA ARG A 205 -20.50 -15.78 4.53
C ARG A 205 -20.69 -14.27 4.28
N PRO A 206 -21.63 -13.64 4.99
CA PRO A 206 -21.81 -12.19 4.91
C PRO A 206 -20.53 -11.43 5.27
N VAL A 207 -20.31 -10.29 4.61
CA VAL A 207 -19.23 -9.35 4.98
C VAL A 207 -19.37 -8.97 6.45
N GLY A 208 -18.25 -9.01 7.18
CA GLY A 208 -18.21 -8.78 8.63
C GLY A 208 -18.34 -10.04 9.49
N ASP A 209 -18.56 -11.22 8.87
CA ASP A 209 -18.64 -12.52 9.56
C ASP A 209 -17.93 -13.64 8.78
N ARG A 210 -16.83 -13.29 8.10
CA ARG A 210 -16.06 -14.19 7.23
C ARG A 210 -14.88 -14.84 7.91
N VAL A 211 -14.32 -14.22 8.93
CA VAL A 211 -13.16 -14.73 9.67
C VAL A 211 -13.60 -15.86 10.60
N LEU A 212 -13.23 -17.10 10.24
CA LEU A 212 -13.60 -18.31 10.98
C LEU A 212 -12.64 -18.61 12.10
N SER A 213 -11.33 -18.47 11.87
CA SER A 213 -10.30 -18.76 12.87
C SER A 213 -9.11 -17.82 12.71
N ILE A 214 -8.43 -17.58 13.85
CA ILE A 214 -7.16 -16.87 13.93
C ILE A 214 -6.27 -17.72 14.83
N ARG A 215 -5.19 -18.28 14.27
CA ARG A 215 -4.28 -19.18 15.01
C ARG A 215 -2.91 -18.52 15.13
N TYR A 216 -2.42 -18.48 16.36
CA TYR A 216 -1.10 -17.96 16.69
C TYR A 216 -0.28 -19.06 17.38
N GLY A 217 0.92 -19.34 16.88
CA GLY A 217 1.76 -20.42 17.40
C GLY A 217 1.12 -21.81 17.29
N GLY A 218 0.24 -22.02 16.30
CA GLY A 218 -0.45 -23.29 16.08
C GLY A 218 -1.74 -23.49 16.89
N GLU A 219 -2.10 -22.56 17.78
CA GLU A 219 -3.30 -22.61 18.62
C GLU A 219 -4.29 -21.50 18.25
N GLU A 220 -5.59 -21.74 18.48
CA GLU A 220 -6.60 -20.69 18.30
C GLU A 220 -6.32 -19.55 19.27
N LEU A 221 -6.33 -18.31 18.75
CA LEU A 221 -6.06 -17.11 19.54
C LEU A 221 -7.16 -16.89 20.55
N SER A 222 -6.85 -16.91 21.86
CA SER A 222 -7.83 -16.66 22.91
C SER A 222 -8.23 -15.19 23.01
N GLU A 223 -9.41 -14.91 23.56
CA GLU A 223 -9.94 -13.55 23.72
C GLU A 223 -9.09 -12.68 24.66
N GLU A 224 -8.45 -13.33 25.66
CA GLU A 224 -7.66 -12.63 26.68
C GLU A 224 -6.23 -12.32 26.20
N ARG A 225 -5.75 -13.03 25.17
CA ARG A 225 -4.39 -12.85 24.69
C ARG A 225 -4.28 -11.54 23.91
N GLN A 226 -3.29 -10.76 24.29
CA GLN A 226 -2.87 -9.58 23.56
C GLN A 226 -1.58 -9.84 22.83
N LEU A 227 -1.49 -9.36 21.60
CA LEU A 227 -0.32 -9.44 20.75
C LEU A 227 0.12 -8.05 20.31
N THR A 228 1.38 -7.92 19.97
CA THR A 228 1.91 -6.73 19.31
C THR A 228 1.79 -6.87 17.80
N LEU A 229 1.26 -5.84 17.13
CA LEU A 229 1.09 -5.78 15.68
C LEU A 229 1.84 -4.57 15.15
N CYS A 230 2.76 -4.76 14.20
CA CYS A 230 3.33 -3.65 13.47
C CYS A 230 2.57 -3.40 12.15
N LEU A 231 2.41 -2.13 11.82
CA LEU A 231 1.67 -1.64 10.67
C LEU A 231 2.19 -0.25 10.29
N ASN A 232 1.88 0.19 9.07
CA ASN A 232 2.28 1.53 8.67
C ASN A 232 1.47 2.62 9.38
N ASN A 233 2.03 3.84 9.47
CA ASN A 233 1.40 4.99 10.13
C ASN A 233 0.06 5.38 9.49
N TYR A 234 -0.09 5.23 8.17
CA TYR A 234 -1.35 5.49 7.47
C TYR A 234 -2.46 4.55 7.96
N ARG A 235 -2.18 3.26 8.08
CA ARG A 235 -3.12 2.26 8.56
C ARG A 235 -3.46 2.45 10.05
N ALA A 236 -2.46 2.83 10.86
CA ALA A 236 -2.65 3.08 12.29
C ALA A 236 -3.63 4.23 12.59
N THR A 237 -3.87 5.14 11.64
CA THR A 237 -4.92 6.17 11.77
C THR A 237 -6.32 5.68 11.44
N GLY A 238 -6.50 4.39 11.13
CA GLY A 238 -7.78 3.79 10.74
C GLY A 238 -8.16 4.01 9.28
N THR A 239 -7.27 4.58 8.48
CA THR A 239 -7.55 4.88 7.07
C THR A 239 -7.75 3.59 6.26
N GLY A 240 -8.59 3.67 5.22
CA GLY A 240 -8.95 2.53 4.39
C GLY A 240 -10.03 1.62 4.99
N GLY A 241 -10.73 2.10 6.03
CA GLY A 241 -11.80 1.35 6.71
C GLY A 241 -11.31 0.45 7.85
N TYR A 242 -10.08 0.67 8.34
CA TYR A 242 -9.52 -0.05 9.48
C TYR A 242 -9.64 0.74 10.79
N ASP A 243 -10.82 1.32 11.04
CA ASP A 243 -11.08 2.20 12.18
C ASP A 243 -10.73 1.59 13.53
N VAL A 244 -10.77 0.27 13.64
CA VAL A 244 -10.40 -0.46 14.85
C VAL A 244 -8.98 -0.13 15.34
N TYR A 245 -8.04 0.17 14.46
CA TYR A 245 -6.67 0.49 14.86
C TYR A 245 -6.56 1.80 15.64
N ARG A 246 -7.53 2.71 15.51
CA ARG A 246 -7.62 3.93 16.35
C ARG A 246 -7.84 3.63 17.81
N THR A 247 -8.40 2.47 18.13
CA THR A 247 -8.72 2.03 19.50
C THR A 247 -7.59 1.23 20.13
N CYS A 248 -6.55 0.90 19.36
CA CYS A 248 -5.43 0.10 19.83
C CYS A 248 -4.39 0.96 20.56
N GLU A 249 -3.82 0.42 21.63
CA GLU A 249 -2.75 1.07 22.37
C GLU A 249 -1.51 1.18 21.51
N LEU A 250 -0.96 2.38 21.35
CA LEU A 250 0.32 2.59 20.69
C LEU A 250 1.45 2.14 21.61
N VAL A 251 2.22 1.13 21.18
CA VAL A 251 3.37 0.59 21.92
C VAL A 251 4.67 1.29 21.52
N ARG A 252 4.85 1.49 20.21
CA ARG A 252 6.08 2.10 19.66
C ARG A 252 5.79 2.80 18.34
N GLU A 253 6.51 3.88 18.11
CA GLU A 253 6.58 4.59 16.85
C GLU A 253 8.02 4.62 16.34
N GLN A 254 8.24 4.28 15.08
CA GLN A 254 9.53 4.30 14.43
C GLN A 254 9.47 5.28 13.26
N PRO A 255 10.22 6.40 13.33
CA PRO A 255 10.09 7.48 12.35
C PRO A 255 10.78 7.19 11.01
N THR A 256 11.59 6.13 10.92
CA THR A 256 12.27 5.71 9.70
C THR A 256 11.23 5.21 8.68
N GLU A 257 11.33 5.64 7.44
CA GLU A 257 10.46 5.17 6.37
C GLU A 257 10.65 3.66 6.12
N ILE A 258 9.56 2.97 5.81
CA ILE A 258 9.59 1.51 5.59
C ILE A 258 10.49 1.15 4.40
N ALA A 259 10.53 1.98 3.34
CA ALA A 259 11.45 1.77 2.23
C ALA A 259 12.93 1.77 2.70
N GLU A 260 13.29 2.68 3.59
CA GLU A 260 14.64 2.72 4.19
C GLU A 260 14.91 1.51 5.08
N LEU A 261 13.90 1.04 5.83
CA LEU A 261 14.01 -0.19 6.63
C LEU A 261 14.25 -1.41 5.72
N ILE A 262 13.59 -1.48 4.56
CA ILE A 262 13.79 -2.55 3.58
C ILE A 262 15.22 -2.49 3.02
N ILE A 263 15.69 -1.31 2.61
CA ILE A 263 17.06 -1.11 2.11
C ILE A 263 18.07 -1.56 3.16
N ALA A 264 17.94 -1.08 4.41
CA ALA A 264 18.84 -1.43 5.49
C ALA A 264 18.79 -2.92 5.87
N TYR A 265 17.62 -3.55 5.78
CA TYR A 265 17.48 -4.98 5.98
C TYR A 265 18.23 -5.77 4.93
N VAL A 266 18.01 -5.46 3.64
CA VAL A 266 18.66 -6.13 2.51
C VAL A 266 20.18 -5.95 2.56
N ASP A 267 20.66 -4.74 2.83
CA ASP A 267 22.09 -4.43 2.94
C ASP A 267 22.77 -5.20 4.10
N ARG A 268 22.08 -5.36 5.23
CA ARG A 268 22.61 -6.07 6.41
C ARG A 268 22.67 -7.59 6.21
N HIS A 269 21.59 -8.18 5.67
CA HIS A 269 21.48 -9.63 5.55
C HIS A 269 22.20 -10.19 4.33
N ARG A 270 22.29 -9.41 3.24
CA ARG A 270 22.96 -9.76 1.97
C ARG A 270 22.33 -10.95 1.25
N GLU A 271 22.17 -12.09 1.89
CA GLU A 271 21.52 -13.30 1.39
C GLU A 271 20.23 -13.52 2.17
N ILE A 272 19.11 -13.47 1.47
CA ILE A 272 17.78 -13.44 2.11
C ILE A 272 16.93 -14.61 1.62
N ALA A 273 16.49 -15.43 2.56
CA ALA A 273 15.40 -16.39 2.36
C ALA A 273 14.07 -15.72 2.76
N VAL A 274 13.14 -15.66 1.84
CA VAL A 274 11.83 -15.07 2.08
C VAL A 274 10.91 -16.09 2.73
N ASP A 275 10.14 -15.65 3.73
CA ASP A 275 9.08 -16.48 4.34
C ASP A 275 8.04 -16.87 3.28
N LYS A 276 7.84 -18.17 3.11
CA LYS A 276 6.91 -18.77 2.14
C LYS A 276 5.61 -19.25 2.78
N THR A 277 5.37 -18.90 4.04
CA THR A 277 4.18 -19.32 4.77
C THR A 277 2.93 -18.71 4.13
N LYS A 278 1.91 -19.55 3.91
CA LYS A 278 0.58 -19.09 3.52
C LYS A 278 -0.21 -18.75 4.78
N TRP A 279 -0.25 -17.47 5.12
CA TRP A 279 -0.90 -16.97 6.33
C TRP A 279 -2.43 -16.89 6.23
N LEU A 280 -2.98 -16.79 5.02
CA LEU A 280 -4.42 -16.71 4.78
C LEU A 280 -4.92 -17.93 4.01
N HIS A 281 -5.99 -18.53 4.49
CA HIS A 281 -6.73 -19.61 3.84
C HIS A 281 -8.13 -19.12 3.47
N VAL A 282 -8.40 -18.98 2.18
CA VAL A 282 -9.66 -18.48 1.64
C VAL A 282 -10.52 -19.65 1.17
N ILE A 283 -11.75 -19.73 1.70
CA ILE A 283 -12.79 -20.69 1.32
C ILE A 283 -13.83 -19.93 0.47
N TYR A 284 -14.14 -20.44 -0.73
CA TYR A 284 -15.12 -19.84 -1.66
C TYR A 284 -15.79 -20.88 -2.56
#